data_2a26ae8c12beea92d13dc11a66d1696b
#
_entry.id   2a26ae8c12beea92d13dc11a66d1696b
#
_cell.length_a   1.000
_cell.length_b   1.000
_cell.length_c   1.000
_cell.angle_alpha   90.00
_cell.angle_beta   90.00
_cell.angle_gamma   90.00
#
_symmetry.space_group_name_H-M   'P 1'
#
loop_
_entity.id
_entity.type
_entity.pdbx_description
1 polymer ?
#
loop_
_entity_poly.entity_id
_entity_poly.type
_entity_poly.pdbx_seq_one_letter_code
_entity_poly.pdbx_strand_id
1 'polypeptide(L)'
;QHIKKESGFQPNIKVNGNYHHAYVGALLLKKHFSRVAPLLTNCIAGHHRGLYDAGDEKELLKNLIPQDVTDEVPQIDIQLPQIKLEVADLHHLERMLFSCLVDAGYLDTENFMQPDQTRLRGTKASMSELLQKLQLWLDTLKEKSEDTPVNHIRNYVQEQCVSASNAEAGVFSLTVPTGGGKTLSSVLWALNHAV
;
A
#
# COMPACT_ATOMS: atom_id res chain seq x y z
N GLN A 1 15.14 18.23 -4.37
CA GLN A 1 15.70 19.60 -4.40
C GLN A 1 15.67 20.22 -5.80
N HIS A 2 15.93 19.46 -6.86
CA HIS A 2 15.86 19.94 -8.25
C HIS A 2 14.43 20.37 -8.65
N ILE A 3 13.46 19.51 -8.36
CA ILE A 3 12.04 19.75 -8.68
C ILE A 3 11.52 21.03 -8.01
N LYS A 4 11.94 21.27 -6.75
CA LYS A 4 11.53 22.48 -6.00
C LYS A 4 12.11 23.77 -6.57
N LYS A 5 13.30 23.73 -7.16
CA LYS A 5 13.90 24.90 -7.82
C LYS A 5 13.24 25.22 -9.16
N GLU A 6 12.89 24.20 -9.94
CA GLU A 6 12.29 24.36 -11.27
C GLU A 6 10.80 24.72 -11.21
N SER A 7 10.08 24.23 -10.21
CA SER A 7 8.65 24.54 -10.02
C SER A 7 8.36 25.89 -9.35
N GLY A 8 9.40 26.63 -8.94
CA GLY A 8 9.24 27.89 -8.20
C GLY A 8 8.72 27.74 -6.77
N PHE A 9 8.52 26.52 -6.30
CA PHE A 9 8.06 26.24 -4.95
C PHE A 9 9.20 26.48 -3.95
N GLN A 10 9.11 27.59 -3.21
CA GLN A 10 10.00 27.87 -2.10
C GLN A 10 9.29 27.49 -0.79
N PRO A 11 9.66 26.42 -0.11
CA PRO A 11 9.12 26.15 1.21
C PRO A 11 9.62 27.21 2.18
N ASN A 12 8.69 27.89 2.86
CA ASN A 12 9.01 28.99 3.80
C ASN A 12 9.70 28.50 5.08
N ILE A 13 9.87 27.21 5.26
CA ILE A 13 10.34 26.60 6.48
C ILE A 13 11.76 26.05 6.28
N LYS A 14 12.75 26.69 6.94
CA LYS A 14 14.11 26.19 7.08
C LYS A 14 14.26 25.50 8.43
N VAL A 15 14.39 24.18 8.45
CA VAL A 15 14.82 23.44 9.62
C VAL A 15 16.30 23.12 9.44
N ASN A 16 17.19 23.81 10.15
CA ASN A 16 18.66 23.60 10.14
C ASN A 16 19.28 23.42 8.74
N GLY A 17 18.82 24.18 7.73
CA GLY A 17 19.35 24.11 6.37
C GLY A 17 18.90 22.92 5.52
N ASN A 18 18.30 21.92 6.11
CA ASN A 18 17.71 20.77 5.43
C ASN A 18 16.20 20.75 5.62
N TYR A 19 15.46 20.58 4.53
CA TYR A 19 13.99 20.50 4.57
C TYR A 19 13.56 19.08 4.94
N HIS A 20 13.34 18.84 6.22
CA HIS A 20 12.83 17.56 6.74
C HIS A 20 11.31 17.57 6.83
N HIS A 21 10.63 17.70 5.68
CA HIS A 21 9.15 17.74 5.64
C HIS A 21 8.49 16.52 6.31
N ALA A 22 9.13 15.36 6.29
CA ALA A 22 8.67 14.17 6.97
C ALA A 22 8.55 14.37 8.49
N TYR A 23 9.56 14.98 9.10
CA TYR A 23 9.56 15.25 10.55
C TYR A 23 8.60 16.36 10.92
N VAL A 24 8.53 17.40 10.11
CA VAL A 24 7.58 18.50 10.31
C VAL A 24 6.13 17.97 10.25
N GLY A 25 5.82 17.16 9.26
CA GLY A 25 4.51 16.52 9.12
C GLY A 25 4.17 15.63 10.32
N ALA A 26 5.15 14.85 10.81
CA ALA A 26 5.00 14.01 11.99
C ALA A 26 4.70 14.82 13.27
N LEU A 27 5.38 15.95 13.48
CA LEU A 27 5.13 16.85 14.61
C LEU A 27 3.74 17.48 14.56
N LEU A 28 3.33 17.97 13.40
CA LEU A 28 2.02 18.57 13.20
C LEU A 28 0.91 17.57 13.51
N LEU A 29 1.07 16.33 13.02
CA LEU A 29 0.11 15.28 13.27
C LEU A 29 0.00 14.91 14.76
N LYS A 30 1.14 14.84 15.45
CA LYS A 30 1.18 14.62 16.90
C LYS A 30 0.43 15.71 17.68
N LYS A 31 0.50 16.96 17.22
CA LYS A 31 -0.20 18.09 17.85
C LYS A 31 -1.73 17.99 17.67
N HIS A 32 -2.18 17.56 16.49
CA HIS A 32 -3.61 17.58 16.13
C HIS A 32 -4.36 16.27 16.43
N PHE A 33 -3.68 15.13 16.45
CA PHE A 33 -4.28 13.79 16.53
C PHE A 33 -3.68 12.93 17.65
N SER A 34 -3.90 13.30 18.90
CA SER A 34 -3.24 12.69 20.06
C SER A 34 -3.44 11.16 20.21
N ARG A 35 -4.59 10.60 19.82
CA ARG A 35 -4.92 9.16 20.00
C ARG A 35 -4.26 8.25 18.98
N VAL A 36 -4.18 8.67 17.71
CA VAL A 36 -3.58 7.89 16.61
C VAL A 36 -2.20 8.41 16.22
N ALA A 37 -1.74 9.45 16.92
CA ALA A 37 -0.48 10.11 16.64
C ALA A 37 0.72 9.16 16.53
N PRO A 38 0.95 8.19 17.44
CA PRO A 38 2.13 7.34 17.34
C PRO A 38 2.20 6.57 16.01
N LEU A 39 1.10 5.95 15.60
CA LEU A 39 1.00 5.14 14.40
C LEU A 39 1.23 5.98 13.12
N LEU A 40 0.53 7.10 13.00
CA LEU A 40 0.62 7.97 11.82
C LEU A 40 1.95 8.76 11.79
N THR A 41 2.46 9.12 12.95
CA THR A 41 3.74 9.82 13.08
C THR A 41 4.89 8.99 12.54
N ASN A 42 4.93 7.69 12.87
CA ASN A 42 5.94 6.77 12.38
C ASN A 42 5.85 6.61 10.85
N CYS A 43 4.65 6.45 10.31
CA CYS A 43 4.44 6.39 8.86
C CYS A 43 4.97 7.65 8.15
N ILE A 44 4.61 8.85 8.66
CA ILE A 44 5.02 10.11 8.04
C ILE A 44 6.53 10.36 8.22
N ALA A 45 7.08 10.11 9.40
CA ALA A 45 8.52 10.28 9.63
C ALA A 45 9.35 9.32 8.78
N GLY A 46 8.83 8.09 8.58
CA GLY A 46 9.53 7.00 7.91
C GLY A 46 9.39 6.95 6.39
N HIS A 47 8.49 7.72 5.75
CA HIS A 47 8.13 7.48 4.34
C HIS A 47 9.28 7.58 3.32
N HIS A 48 10.41 8.17 3.69
CA HIS A 48 11.64 8.20 2.89
C HIS A 48 12.71 7.18 3.31
N ARG A 49 12.57 6.55 4.49
CA ARG A 49 13.64 5.73 5.07
C ARG A 49 13.19 4.34 5.49
N GLY A 50 11.91 4.14 5.71
CA GLY A 50 11.29 2.97 6.31
C GLY A 50 10.69 3.29 7.68
N LEU A 51 9.83 2.39 8.17
CA LEU A 51 9.26 2.49 9.52
C LEU A 51 10.37 2.37 10.57
N TYR A 52 10.26 3.17 11.61
CA TYR A 52 11.18 3.12 12.76
C TYR A 52 10.73 2.05 13.75
N ASP A 53 11.69 1.43 14.41
CA ASP A 53 11.41 0.58 15.56
C ASP A 53 10.91 1.42 16.75
N ALA A 54 10.10 0.83 17.63
CA ALA A 54 9.43 1.55 18.72
C ALA A 54 10.37 2.31 19.67
N GLY A 55 11.64 1.91 19.76
CA GLY A 55 12.69 2.61 20.51
C GLY A 55 13.18 3.85 19.81
N ASP A 56 13.47 3.74 18.54
CA ASP A 56 14.04 4.79 17.69
C ASP A 56 13.04 5.91 17.41
N GLU A 57 11.75 5.58 17.28
CA GLU A 57 10.67 6.57 17.13
C GLU A 57 10.64 7.55 18.31
N LYS A 58 10.78 7.05 19.55
CA LYS A 58 10.78 7.91 20.73
C LYS A 58 11.97 8.88 20.77
N GLU A 59 13.13 8.43 20.32
CA GLU A 59 14.33 9.26 20.25
C GLU A 59 14.22 10.31 19.14
N LEU A 60 13.71 9.88 17.97
CA LEU A 60 13.40 10.76 16.85
C LEU A 60 12.48 11.91 17.29
N LEU A 61 11.36 11.58 17.95
CA LEU A 61 10.37 12.57 18.38
C LEU A 61 10.87 13.50 19.49
N LYS A 62 11.84 13.07 20.31
CA LYS A 62 12.49 13.94 21.31
C LYS A 62 13.42 14.96 20.67
N ASN A 63 14.10 14.59 19.59
CA ASN A 63 15.07 15.43 18.88
C ASN A 63 14.42 16.38 17.86
N LEU A 64 13.12 16.23 17.61
CA LEU A 64 12.34 17.15 16.79
C LEU A 64 12.05 18.41 17.61
N ILE A 65 12.88 19.43 17.42
CA ILE A 65 12.68 20.74 18.04
C ILE A 65 11.44 21.39 17.43
N PRO A 66 10.45 21.79 18.24
CA PRO A 66 9.32 22.56 17.76
C PRO A 66 9.84 23.95 17.37
N GLN A 67 10.17 24.16 16.13
CA GLN A 67 10.39 25.50 15.62
C GLN A 67 9.11 25.94 14.92
N ASP A 68 8.72 27.17 15.11
CA ASP A 68 7.69 28.03 14.54
C ASP A 68 6.97 27.61 13.24
N VAL A 69 6.74 26.33 13.06
CA VAL A 69 6.12 25.70 11.90
C VAL A 69 4.59 25.83 11.92
N THR A 70 4.04 26.40 12.99
CA THR A 70 2.66 26.15 13.39
C THR A 70 1.63 27.09 12.77
N ASP A 71 2.05 28.18 12.17
CA ASP A 71 1.11 29.27 11.83
C ASP A 71 0.62 29.23 10.36
N GLU A 72 1.27 28.46 9.49
CA GLU A 72 0.95 28.41 8.05
C GLU A 72 0.30 27.09 7.60
N VAL A 73 0.02 26.16 8.50
CA VAL A 73 -0.60 24.88 8.13
C VAL A 73 -2.11 25.04 8.06
N PRO A 74 -2.73 24.75 6.92
CA PRO A 74 -4.19 24.81 6.82
C PRO A 74 -4.82 23.85 7.84
N GLN A 75 -5.91 24.31 8.47
CA GLN A 75 -6.69 23.43 9.35
C GLN A 75 -7.16 22.22 8.52
N ILE A 76 -6.71 21.05 8.92
CA ILE A 76 -7.13 19.80 8.29
C ILE A 76 -8.30 19.27 9.11
N ASP A 77 -9.49 19.42 8.58
CA ASP A 77 -10.70 18.83 9.16
C ASP A 77 -10.87 17.39 8.62
N ILE A 78 -10.11 16.46 9.19
CA ILE A 78 -10.23 15.03 8.88
C ILE A 78 -10.97 14.36 10.02
N GLN A 79 -12.15 13.84 9.74
CA GLN A 79 -12.84 12.92 10.64
C GLN A 79 -12.24 11.52 10.49
N LEU A 80 -11.52 11.09 11.52
CA LEU A 80 -11.00 9.72 11.55
C LEU A 80 -12.14 8.72 11.79
N PRO A 81 -12.21 7.64 11.02
CA PRO A 81 -13.21 6.60 11.24
C PRO A 81 -13.02 5.96 12.61
N GLN A 82 -14.14 5.69 13.30
CA GLN A 82 -14.11 4.94 14.56
C GLN A 82 -13.92 3.46 14.26
N ILE A 83 -12.69 3.00 14.22
CA ILE A 83 -12.34 1.59 14.02
C ILE A 83 -12.00 0.99 15.39
N LYS A 84 -12.67 -0.11 15.76
CA LYS A 84 -12.23 -0.93 16.88
C LYS A 84 -11.06 -1.80 16.41
N LEU A 85 -9.88 -1.53 16.94
CA LEU A 85 -8.67 -2.29 16.65
C LEU A 85 -8.18 -2.95 17.93
N GLU A 86 -7.85 -4.21 17.84
CA GLU A 86 -7.08 -4.90 18.86
C GLU A 86 -5.60 -4.46 18.76
N VAL A 87 -4.89 -4.53 19.88
CA VAL A 87 -3.46 -4.13 19.91
C VAL A 87 -2.65 -4.94 18.90
N ALA A 88 -3.02 -6.21 18.68
CA ALA A 88 -2.38 -7.07 17.70
C ALA A 88 -2.53 -6.59 16.23
N ASP A 89 -3.57 -5.81 15.95
CA ASP A 89 -3.85 -5.32 14.58
C ASP A 89 -3.10 -4.02 14.26
N LEU A 90 -2.64 -3.30 15.29
CA LEU A 90 -2.03 -1.97 15.10
C LEU A 90 -0.81 -2.01 14.19
N HIS A 91 0.06 -3.01 14.32
CA HIS A 91 1.24 -3.13 13.47
C HIS A 91 0.90 -3.48 12.02
N HIS A 92 -0.18 -4.21 11.77
CA HIS A 92 -0.66 -4.47 10.41
C HIS A 92 -1.24 -3.20 9.80
N LEU A 93 -2.05 -2.46 10.56
CA LEU A 93 -2.60 -1.18 10.12
C LEU A 93 -1.50 -0.18 9.81
N GLU A 94 -0.48 -0.07 10.66
CA GLU A 94 0.68 0.80 10.44
C GLU A 94 1.38 0.49 9.13
N ARG A 95 1.65 -0.78 8.84
CA ARG A 95 2.28 -1.22 7.59
C ARG A 95 1.41 -0.92 6.37
N MET A 96 0.10 -1.12 6.48
CA MET A 96 -0.84 -0.80 5.41
C MET A 96 -0.88 0.70 5.13
N LEU A 97 -0.97 1.53 6.17
CA LEU A 97 -0.96 2.99 6.05
C LEU A 97 0.37 3.49 5.47
N PHE A 98 1.48 2.94 5.92
CA PHE A 98 2.80 3.26 5.39
C PHE A 98 2.91 2.90 3.90
N SER A 99 2.45 1.72 3.51
CA SER A 99 2.42 1.28 2.12
C SER A 99 1.58 2.22 1.25
N CYS A 100 0.38 2.58 1.70
CA CYS A 100 -0.49 3.52 0.99
C CYS A 100 0.15 4.92 0.85
N LEU A 101 0.82 5.41 1.90
CA LEU A 101 1.50 6.71 1.87
C LEU A 101 2.66 6.72 0.88
N VAL A 102 3.48 5.68 0.89
CA VAL A 102 4.62 5.55 -0.03
C VAL A 102 4.13 5.42 -1.48
N ASP A 103 3.12 4.60 -1.73
CA ASP A 103 2.53 4.42 -3.05
C ASP A 103 1.92 5.73 -3.58
N ALA A 104 1.18 6.44 -2.76
CA ALA A 104 0.62 7.76 -3.11
C ALA A 104 1.71 8.77 -3.48
N GLY A 105 2.83 8.79 -2.75
CA GLY A 105 3.97 9.65 -3.05
C GLY A 105 4.64 9.32 -4.40
N TYR A 106 4.76 8.03 -4.71
CA TYR A 106 5.27 7.59 -6.01
C TYR A 106 4.32 7.95 -7.15
N LEU A 107 3.03 7.72 -6.99
CA LEU A 107 2.01 8.04 -8.00
C LEU A 107 1.91 9.54 -8.25
N ASP A 108 1.99 10.36 -7.22
CA ASP A 108 1.99 11.82 -7.34
C ASP A 108 3.24 12.31 -8.09
N THR A 109 4.41 11.77 -7.74
CA THR A 109 5.66 12.07 -8.42
C THR A 109 5.62 11.64 -9.90
N GLU A 110 5.12 10.45 -10.19
CA GLU A 110 4.95 9.97 -11.57
C GLU A 110 3.98 10.87 -12.36
N ASN A 111 2.85 11.25 -11.76
CA ASN A 111 1.88 12.13 -12.39
C ASN A 111 2.48 13.49 -12.74
N PHE A 112 3.35 14.02 -11.88
CA PHE A 112 4.04 15.28 -12.12
C PHE A 112 5.15 15.14 -13.18
N MET A 113 5.97 14.08 -13.09
CA MET A 113 7.15 13.91 -13.95
C MET A 113 6.82 13.28 -15.30
N GLN A 114 5.83 12.40 -15.35
CA GLN A 114 5.47 11.59 -16.50
C GLN A 114 3.95 11.47 -16.68
N PRO A 115 3.25 12.58 -16.96
CA PRO A 115 1.77 12.59 -17.02
C PRO A 115 1.21 11.64 -18.08
N ASP A 116 1.96 11.36 -19.14
CA ASP A 116 1.53 10.40 -20.18
C ASP A 116 1.54 8.96 -19.67
N GLN A 117 2.49 8.58 -18.82
CA GLN A 117 2.52 7.27 -18.15
C GLN A 117 1.32 7.11 -17.21
N THR A 118 0.98 8.14 -16.46
CA THR A 118 -0.19 8.15 -15.58
C THR A 118 -1.49 7.95 -16.37
N ARG A 119 -1.62 8.57 -17.54
CA ARG A 119 -2.76 8.38 -18.45
C ARG A 119 -2.87 6.95 -18.97
N LEU A 120 -1.73 6.26 -19.21
CA LEU A 120 -1.71 4.87 -19.64
C LEU A 120 -2.19 3.88 -18.57
N ARG A 121 -2.19 4.25 -17.29
CA ARG A 121 -2.77 3.44 -16.21
C ARG A 121 -4.30 3.25 -16.36
N GLY A 122 -4.96 4.08 -17.17
CA GLY A 122 -6.31 3.89 -17.71
C GLY A 122 -7.43 3.77 -16.67
N THR A 123 -8.61 3.47 -17.15
CA THR A 123 -9.75 3.06 -16.34
C THR A 123 -9.46 1.65 -15.77
N LYS A 124 -9.52 1.51 -14.45
CA LYS A 124 -9.33 0.21 -13.79
C LYS A 124 -10.42 -0.75 -14.25
N ALA A 125 -10.03 -1.89 -14.79
CA ALA A 125 -10.96 -2.97 -15.07
C ALA A 125 -11.62 -3.43 -13.76
N SER A 126 -12.90 -3.81 -13.81
CA SER A 126 -13.58 -4.42 -12.67
C SER A 126 -12.99 -5.81 -12.35
N MET A 127 -13.15 -6.28 -11.11
CA MET A 127 -12.70 -7.62 -10.72
C MET A 127 -13.37 -8.69 -11.59
N SER A 128 -14.64 -8.50 -11.93
CA SER A 128 -15.38 -9.41 -12.82
C SER A 128 -14.79 -9.46 -14.23
N GLU A 129 -14.41 -8.32 -14.81
CA GLU A 129 -13.75 -8.29 -16.14
C GLU A 129 -12.37 -8.96 -16.11
N LEU A 130 -11.61 -8.76 -15.03
CA LEU A 130 -10.31 -9.41 -14.86
C LEU A 130 -10.47 -10.92 -14.71
N LEU A 131 -11.46 -11.36 -13.94
CA LEU A 131 -11.79 -12.78 -13.76
C LEU A 131 -12.15 -13.43 -15.10
N GLN A 132 -13.05 -12.82 -15.88
CA GLN A 132 -13.44 -13.34 -17.20
C GLN A 132 -12.23 -13.47 -18.13
N LYS A 133 -11.37 -12.46 -18.20
CA LYS A 133 -10.15 -12.51 -19.02
C LYS A 133 -9.20 -13.61 -18.59
N LEU A 134 -9.02 -13.78 -17.27
CA LEU A 134 -8.18 -14.85 -16.75
C LEU A 134 -8.74 -16.21 -17.05
N GLN A 135 -10.05 -16.43 -16.88
CA GLN A 135 -10.71 -17.70 -17.19
C GLN A 135 -10.57 -18.08 -18.66
N LEU A 136 -10.89 -17.17 -19.59
CA LEU A 136 -10.72 -17.40 -21.02
C LEU A 136 -9.28 -17.76 -21.40
N TRP A 137 -8.32 -17.08 -20.79
CA TRP A 137 -6.91 -17.38 -21.02
C TRP A 137 -6.50 -18.75 -20.46
N LEU A 138 -6.98 -19.12 -19.26
CA LEU A 138 -6.74 -20.43 -18.67
C LEU A 138 -7.36 -21.56 -19.48
N ASP A 139 -8.56 -21.37 -20.01
CA ASP A 139 -9.24 -22.36 -20.87
C ASP A 139 -8.44 -22.58 -22.15
N THR A 140 -8.00 -21.49 -22.79
CA THR A 140 -7.10 -21.58 -23.96
C THR A 140 -5.79 -22.30 -23.64
N LEU A 141 -5.25 -22.06 -22.45
CA LEU A 141 -4.01 -22.73 -22.00
C LEU A 141 -4.24 -24.23 -21.77
N LYS A 142 -5.39 -24.62 -21.19
CA LYS A 142 -5.78 -26.03 -21.00
C LYS A 142 -5.95 -26.77 -22.31
N GLU A 143 -6.63 -26.16 -23.28
CA GLU A 143 -6.85 -26.76 -24.62
C GLU A 143 -5.52 -27.01 -25.36
N LYS A 144 -4.54 -26.15 -25.19
CA LYS A 144 -3.21 -26.27 -25.82
C LYS A 144 -2.21 -27.09 -25.03
N SER A 145 -2.52 -27.48 -23.81
CA SER A 145 -1.61 -28.19 -22.95
C SER A 145 -1.62 -29.68 -23.24
N GLU A 146 -0.44 -30.31 -23.15
CA GLU A 146 -0.34 -31.77 -23.25
C GLU A 146 -1.03 -32.46 -22.05
N ASP A 147 -1.55 -33.66 -22.28
CA ASP A 147 -2.13 -34.50 -21.24
C ASP A 147 -1.03 -35.14 -20.40
N THR A 148 -0.61 -34.44 -19.36
CA THR A 148 0.47 -34.87 -18.46
C THR A 148 0.01 -34.90 -17.01
N PRO A 149 0.60 -35.79 -16.16
CA PRO A 149 0.27 -35.83 -14.73
C PRO A 149 0.43 -34.48 -14.04
N VAL A 150 1.40 -33.67 -14.45
CA VAL A 150 1.62 -32.33 -13.89
C VAL A 150 0.46 -31.38 -14.23
N ASN A 151 -0.06 -31.43 -15.45
CA ASN A 151 -1.20 -30.62 -15.87
C ASN A 151 -2.50 -31.06 -15.19
N HIS A 152 -2.69 -32.34 -14.91
CA HIS A 152 -3.78 -32.83 -14.07
C HIS A 152 -3.72 -32.24 -12.65
N ILE A 153 -2.54 -32.24 -12.02
CA ILE A 153 -2.35 -31.62 -10.69
C ILE A 153 -2.65 -30.11 -10.74
N ARG A 154 -2.18 -29.39 -11.76
CA ARG A 154 -2.43 -27.96 -11.92
C ARG A 154 -3.94 -27.65 -12.05
N ASN A 155 -4.65 -28.44 -12.85
CA ASN A 155 -6.10 -28.29 -13.00
C ASN A 155 -6.82 -28.57 -11.68
N TYR A 156 -6.46 -29.63 -10.99
CA TYR A 156 -7.01 -29.96 -9.68
C TYR A 156 -6.80 -28.82 -8.67
N VAL A 157 -5.58 -28.27 -8.59
CA VAL A 157 -5.26 -27.13 -7.69
C VAL A 157 -6.12 -25.91 -8.03
N GLN A 158 -6.32 -25.60 -9.32
CA GLN A 158 -7.19 -24.50 -9.73
C GLN A 158 -8.64 -24.70 -9.29
N GLU A 159 -9.18 -25.91 -9.48
CA GLU A 159 -10.54 -26.29 -9.06
C GLU A 159 -10.72 -26.16 -7.54
N GLN A 160 -9.74 -26.61 -6.75
CA GLN A 160 -9.76 -26.45 -5.29
C GLN A 160 -9.70 -24.97 -4.88
N CYS A 161 -8.90 -24.15 -5.57
CA CYS A 161 -8.83 -22.72 -5.33
C CYS A 161 -10.17 -22.02 -5.63
N VAL A 162 -10.81 -22.34 -6.74
CA VAL A 162 -12.15 -21.79 -7.08
C VAL A 162 -13.19 -22.22 -6.04
N SER A 163 -13.19 -23.48 -5.62
CA SER A 163 -14.11 -23.96 -4.58
C SER A 163 -13.91 -23.23 -3.25
N ALA A 164 -12.65 -23.01 -2.85
CA ALA A 164 -12.31 -22.32 -1.62
C ALA A 164 -12.57 -20.81 -1.65
N SER A 165 -12.77 -20.20 -2.81
CA SER A 165 -13.03 -18.76 -2.93
C SER A 165 -14.38 -18.31 -2.38
N ASN A 166 -15.33 -19.24 -2.19
CA ASN A 166 -16.64 -18.98 -1.59
C ASN A 166 -16.62 -18.91 -0.05
N ALA A 167 -15.47 -19.11 0.58
CA ALA A 167 -15.34 -19.02 2.03
C ALA A 167 -15.46 -17.56 2.51
N GLU A 168 -15.80 -17.38 3.79
CA GLU A 168 -15.79 -16.05 4.41
C GLU A 168 -14.40 -15.42 4.41
N ALA A 169 -14.34 -14.08 4.48
CA ALA A 169 -13.08 -13.35 4.54
C ALA A 169 -12.20 -13.82 5.71
N GLY A 170 -10.91 -14.04 5.44
CA GLY A 170 -9.99 -14.61 6.42
C GLY A 170 -8.57 -14.72 5.89
N VAL A 171 -7.75 -15.48 6.61
CA VAL A 171 -6.37 -15.80 6.19
C VAL A 171 -6.36 -17.18 5.54
N PHE A 172 -5.89 -17.23 4.29
CA PHE A 172 -5.82 -18.45 3.50
C PHE A 172 -4.37 -18.82 3.19
N SER A 173 -4.10 -20.10 3.11
CA SER A 173 -2.78 -20.61 2.70
C SER A 173 -2.92 -21.56 1.53
N LEU A 174 -2.01 -21.46 0.56
CA LEU A 174 -1.92 -22.35 -0.60
C LEU A 174 -0.57 -23.07 -0.58
N THR A 175 -0.58 -24.34 -0.22
CA THR A 175 0.61 -25.20 -0.15
C THR A 175 0.65 -26.15 -1.34
N VAL A 176 1.47 -25.80 -2.34
CA VAL A 176 1.64 -26.58 -3.56
C VAL A 176 3.14 -26.62 -3.92
N PRO A 177 3.68 -27.75 -4.37
CA PRO A 177 5.07 -27.86 -4.82
C PRO A 177 5.44 -26.88 -5.93
N THR A 178 6.73 -26.59 -6.09
CA THR A 178 7.21 -25.76 -7.20
C THR A 178 6.81 -26.38 -8.54
N GLY A 179 6.32 -25.56 -9.46
CA GLY A 179 5.79 -26.02 -10.75
C GLY A 179 4.30 -26.40 -10.73
N GLY A 180 3.66 -26.52 -9.56
CA GLY A 180 2.25 -26.91 -9.42
C GLY A 180 1.22 -25.79 -9.69
N GLY A 181 1.60 -24.67 -10.29
CA GLY A 181 0.66 -23.62 -10.73
C GLY A 181 0.23 -22.62 -9.67
N LYS A 182 0.95 -22.47 -8.54
CA LYS A 182 0.59 -21.58 -7.42
C LYS A 182 0.14 -20.19 -7.84
N THR A 183 0.93 -19.52 -8.66
CA THR A 183 0.68 -18.11 -9.05
C THR A 183 -0.68 -17.95 -9.75
N LEU A 184 -0.95 -18.77 -10.74
CA LEU A 184 -2.22 -18.69 -11.47
C LEU A 184 -3.41 -19.09 -10.61
N SER A 185 -3.26 -20.15 -9.81
CA SER A 185 -4.33 -20.61 -8.91
C SER A 185 -4.63 -19.60 -7.81
N SER A 186 -3.62 -18.92 -7.26
CA SER A 186 -3.83 -17.87 -6.23
C SER A 186 -4.49 -16.62 -6.81
N VAL A 187 -4.13 -16.22 -8.03
CA VAL A 187 -4.78 -15.07 -8.70
C VAL A 187 -6.24 -15.42 -9.06
N LEU A 188 -6.47 -16.65 -9.55
CA LEU A 188 -7.83 -17.14 -9.86
C LEU A 188 -8.70 -17.18 -8.59
N TRP A 189 -8.15 -17.69 -7.47
CA TRP A 189 -8.82 -17.66 -6.19
C TRP A 189 -9.15 -16.24 -5.75
N ALA A 190 -8.18 -15.32 -5.79
CA ALA A 190 -8.34 -13.93 -5.32
C ALA A 190 -9.41 -13.19 -6.14
N LEU A 191 -9.43 -13.34 -7.45
CA LEU A 191 -10.44 -12.72 -8.31
C LEU A 191 -11.84 -13.30 -8.07
N ASN A 192 -11.96 -14.63 -7.90
CA ASN A 192 -13.26 -15.25 -7.56
C ASN A 192 -13.76 -14.81 -6.17
N HIS A 193 -12.87 -14.66 -5.20
CA HIS A 193 -13.22 -14.22 -3.83
C HIS A 193 -13.62 -12.74 -3.77
N ALA A 194 -13.15 -11.92 -4.72
CA ALA A 194 -13.43 -10.48 -4.79
C ALA A 194 -14.72 -10.12 -5.55
N VAL A 195 -15.36 -11.07 -6.26
CA VAL A 195 -16.60 -10.88 -7.04
C VAL A 195 -17.80 -11.31 -6.24
#